data_94d7c4e43747eaa0275283d9dc224d02
#
_entry.id   94d7c4e43747eaa0275283d9dc224d02
#
_cell.length_a   1.000
_cell.length_b   1.000
_cell.length_c   1.000
_cell.angle_alpha   90.00
_cell.angle_beta   90.00
_cell.angle_gamma   90.00
#
_symmetry.space_group_name_H-M   'P 1'
#
loop_
_entity.id
_entity.type
_entity.pdbx_description
1 polymer ?
#
loop_
_entity_poly.entity_id
_entity_poly.type
_entity_poly.pdbx_seq_one_letter_code
_entity_poly.pdbx_strand_id
1 'polypeptide(L)'
;MLFIDEIHRLPRVVEEVLYSAMEDFKLQVMITLDGNVKNLQVDLPPFTLVGATTRAGDLSSPLRARFGISEKIDYYEESDIFNIIKRTSRVFELPINDDAALEIARRSRRTPRIANRLFRRIRDFATFASKRVI
;
A
#
# COMPACT_ATOMS: atom_id res chain seq x y z
N MET A 1 11.36 5.24 9.24
CA MET A 1 9.93 5.08 8.86
C MET A 1 9.60 3.61 8.76
N LEU A 2 8.52 3.18 9.38
CA LEU A 2 7.96 1.84 9.30
C LEU A 2 6.61 1.91 8.59
N PHE A 3 6.42 1.14 7.52
CA PHE A 3 5.14 1.04 6.80
C PHE A 3 4.54 -0.35 7.00
N ILE A 4 3.28 -0.41 7.40
CA ILE A 4 2.53 -1.66 7.59
C ILE A 4 1.30 -1.63 6.69
N ASP A 5 1.30 -2.50 5.68
CA ASP A 5 0.14 -2.69 4.82
C ASP A 5 -0.88 -3.64 5.47
N GLU A 6 -2.17 -3.41 5.22
CA GLU A 6 -3.29 -4.15 5.82
C GLU A 6 -3.16 -4.30 7.34
N ILE A 7 -2.83 -3.21 8.02
CA ILE A 7 -2.52 -3.15 9.46
C ILE A 7 -3.65 -3.74 10.33
N HIS A 8 -4.89 -3.78 9.85
CA HIS A 8 -6.02 -4.44 10.54
C HIS A 8 -5.84 -5.96 10.71
N ARG A 9 -4.86 -6.56 10.02
CA ARG A 9 -4.57 -8.00 10.13
C ARG A 9 -3.50 -8.33 11.15
N LEU A 10 -2.98 -7.34 11.86
CA LEU A 10 -1.99 -7.61 12.89
C LEU A 10 -2.60 -8.48 14.01
N PRO A 11 -1.88 -9.53 14.44
CA PRO A 11 -2.25 -10.25 15.65
C PRO A 11 -2.23 -9.32 16.86
N ARG A 12 -3.15 -9.51 17.80
CA ARG A 12 -3.28 -8.65 18.98
C ARG A 12 -2.00 -8.52 19.79
N VAL A 13 -1.25 -9.59 19.90
CA VAL A 13 0.07 -9.59 20.58
C VAL A 13 1.05 -8.62 19.90
N VAL A 14 1.00 -8.53 18.57
CA VAL A 14 1.86 -7.60 17.80
C VAL A 14 1.37 -6.16 17.96
N GLU A 15 0.05 -5.93 18.01
CA GLU A 15 -0.49 -4.60 18.28
C GLU A 15 -0.02 -4.09 19.66
N GLU A 16 -0.05 -4.93 20.69
CA GLU A 16 0.37 -4.57 22.05
C GLU A 16 1.86 -4.17 22.11
N VAL A 17 2.70 -4.86 21.36
CA VAL A 17 4.12 -4.49 21.19
C VAL A 17 4.27 -3.14 20.51
N LEU A 18 3.44 -2.87 19.47
CA LEU A 18 3.46 -1.58 18.77
C LEU A 18 3.02 -0.42 19.66
N TYR A 19 2.14 -0.63 20.63
CA TYR A 19 1.71 0.46 21.52
C TYR A 19 2.90 1.07 22.26
N SER A 20 3.73 0.26 22.91
CA SER A 20 4.93 0.74 23.60
C SER A 20 5.95 1.36 22.64
N ALA A 21 6.07 0.80 21.42
CA ALA A 21 6.95 1.33 20.40
C ALA A 21 6.50 2.73 19.91
N MET A 22 5.17 2.97 19.79
CA MET A 22 4.62 4.24 19.35
C MET A 22 4.63 5.32 20.42
N GLU A 23 4.43 4.95 21.70
CA GLU A 23 4.34 5.89 22.82
C GLU A 23 5.72 6.23 23.39
N ASP A 24 6.53 5.22 23.69
CA ASP A 24 7.75 5.34 24.48
C ASP A 24 9.03 5.10 23.66
N PHE A 25 8.92 4.75 22.39
CA PHE A 25 10.03 4.27 21.56
C PHE A 25 10.77 3.09 22.19
N LYS A 26 10.02 2.16 22.79
CA LYS A 26 10.54 0.98 23.46
C LYS A 26 9.86 -0.27 22.95
N LEU A 27 10.64 -1.31 22.76
CA LEU A 27 10.15 -2.63 22.40
C LEU A 27 10.32 -3.57 23.60
N GLN A 28 9.23 -4.16 24.07
CA GLN A 28 9.26 -5.17 25.10
C GLN A 28 9.14 -6.55 24.46
N VAL A 29 10.18 -7.36 24.57
CA VAL A 29 10.23 -8.72 24.02
C VAL A 29 10.42 -9.71 25.15
N MET A 30 9.52 -10.67 25.26
CA MET A 30 9.70 -11.81 26.15
C MET A 30 10.53 -12.87 25.44
N ILE A 31 11.69 -13.19 26.01
CA ILE A 31 12.57 -14.26 25.52
C ILE A 31 12.64 -15.37 26.56
N THR A 32 12.58 -16.62 26.11
CA THR A 32 12.80 -17.77 26.98
C THR A 32 14.23 -18.25 26.78
N LEU A 33 15.05 -18.11 27.83
CA LEU A 33 16.42 -18.61 27.86
C LEU A 33 16.52 -19.64 28.99
N ASP A 34 16.96 -20.84 28.66
CA ASP A 34 17.17 -21.93 29.61
C ASP A 34 15.95 -22.22 30.53
N GLY A 35 14.74 -22.16 29.93
CA GLY A 35 13.49 -22.37 30.67
C GLY A 35 13.00 -21.19 31.50
N ASN A 36 13.75 -20.09 31.57
CA ASN A 36 13.36 -18.86 32.26
C ASN A 36 12.87 -17.80 31.27
N VAL A 37 11.73 -17.18 31.58
CA VAL A 37 11.21 -16.06 30.81
C VAL A 37 11.88 -14.78 31.29
N LYS A 38 12.57 -14.10 30.39
CA LYS A 38 13.16 -12.77 30.62
C LYS A 38 12.47 -11.73 29.77
N ASN A 39 12.12 -10.60 30.38
CA ASN A 39 11.69 -9.41 29.66
C ASN A 39 12.94 -8.64 29.20
N LEU A 40 13.09 -8.52 27.89
CA LEU A 40 14.10 -7.66 27.27
C LEU A 40 13.41 -6.39 26.79
N GLN A 41 13.90 -5.24 27.26
CA GLN A 41 13.50 -3.94 26.76
C GLN A 41 14.58 -3.40 25.82
N VAL A 42 14.16 -3.05 24.61
CA VAL A 42 15.05 -2.47 23.59
C VAL A 42 14.59 -1.06 23.31
N ASP A 43 15.46 -0.08 23.45
CA ASP A 43 15.17 1.30 23.07
C ASP A 43 15.23 1.44 21.53
N LEU A 44 14.23 2.10 20.98
CA LEU A 44 14.11 2.36 19.53
C LEU A 44 14.47 3.83 19.24
N PRO A 45 15.15 4.11 18.13
CA PRO A 45 15.27 5.47 17.68
C PRO A 45 13.88 6.01 17.28
N PRO A 46 13.64 7.33 17.35
CA PRO A 46 12.39 7.92 16.90
C PRO A 46 12.06 7.51 15.46
N PHE A 47 10.85 7.08 15.23
CA PHE A 47 10.39 6.63 13.92
C PHE A 47 8.97 7.12 13.62
N THR A 48 8.63 7.17 12.35
CA THR A 48 7.27 7.39 11.88
C THR A 48 6.64 6.06 11.50
N LEU A 49 5.47 5.76 12.07
CA LEU A 49 4.66 4.62 11.66
C LEU A 49 3.60 5.08 10.66
N VAL A 50 3.54 4.40 9.54
CA VAL A 50 2.49 4.57 8.52
C VAL A 50 1.74 3.26 8.38
N GLY A 51 0.45 3.26 8.70
CA GLY A 51 -0.44 2.12 8.52
C GLY A 51 -1.36 2.32 7.33
N ALA A 52 -1.52 1.31 6.49
CA ALA A 52 -2.53 1.28 5.45
C ALA A 52 -3.55 0.17 5.71
N THR A 53 -4.82 0.42 5.41
CA THR A 53 -5.88 -0.56 5.57
C THR A 53 -7.02 -0.32 4.60
N THR A 54 -7.62 -1.38 4.11
CA THR A 54 -8.90 -1.34 3.37
C THR A 54 -10.10 -1.41 4.30
N ARG A 55 -9.89 -1.67 5.60
CA ARG A 55 -10.94 -1.96 6.59
C ARG A 55 -10.68 -1.19 7.88
N ALA A 56 -10.77 0.14 7.82
CA ALA A 56 -10.51 1.01 8.98
C ALA A 56 -11.42 0.71 10.19
N GLY A 57 -12.62 0.16 9.95
CA GLY A 57 -13.53 -0.26 11.01
C GLY A 57 -13.03 -1.45 11.85
N ASP A 58 -12.14 -2.26 11.28
CA ASP A 58 -11.60 -3.46 11.95
C ASP A 58 -10.34 -3.16 12.79
N LEU A 59 -9.82 -1.92 12.74
CA LEU A 59 -8.75 -1.50 13.63
C LEU A 59 -9.25 -1.44 15.07
N SER A 60 -8.45 -1.96 15.99
CA SER A 60 -8.73 -1.81 17.42
C SER A 60 -8.78 -0.33 17.82
N SER A 61 -9.68 0.03 18.73
CA SER A 61 -9.78 1.41 19.21
C SER A 61 -8.47 1.94 19.80
N PRO A 62 -7.70 1.13 20.57
CA PRO A 62 -6.40 1.57 21.09
C PRO A 62 -5.38 1.86 19.98
N LEU A 63 -5.32 1.02 18.93
CA LEU A 63 -4.40 1.25 17.82
C LEU A 63 -4.79 2.50 17.04
N ARG A 64 -6.07 2.67 16.75
CA ARG A 64 -6.58 3.86 16.03
C ARG A 64 -6.29 5.16 16.76
N ALA A 65 -6.48 5.17 18.10
CA ALA A 65 -6.27 6.36 18.92
C ALA A 65 -4.79 6.83 18.94
N ARG A 66 -3.85 5.95 18.61
CA ARG A 66 -2.41 6.27 18.57
C ARG A 66 -1.95 6.87 17.26
N PHE A 67 -2.76 6.80 16.21
CA PHE A 67 -2.47 7.52 14.96
C PHE A 67 -2.96 8.95 15.07
N GLY A 68 -2.04 9.92 14.99
CA GLY A 68 -2.36 11.34 15.03
C GLY A 68 -3.01 11.88 13.75
N ILE A 69 -2.83 11.17 12.64
CA ILE A 69 -3.36 11.54 11.32
C ILE A 69 -4.06 10.31 10.74
N SER A 70 -5.28 10.51 10.27
CA SER A 70 -6.05 9.46 9.58
C SER A 70 -6.67 10.05 8.33
N GLU A 71 -6.25 9.57 7.17
CA GLU A 71 -6.71 10.03 5.88
C GLU A 71 -7.39 8.91 5.10
N LYS A 72 -8.44 9.28 4.39
CA LYS A 72 -9.14 8.37 3.48
C LYS A 72 -8.69 8.65 2.06
N ILE A 73 -8.18 7.61 1.39
CA ILE A 73 -7.82 7.70 -0.02
C ILE A 73 -9.05 7.40 -0.86
N ASP A 74 -9.49 8.38 -1.64
CA ASP A 74 -10.61 8.24 -2.57
C ASP A 74 -10.18 7.63 -3.91
N TYR A 75 -11.17 7.26 -4.72
CA TYR A 75 -10.92 6.79 -6.08
C TYR A 75 -10.41 7.93 -6.95
N TYR A 76 -9.53 7.57 -7.88
CA TYR A 76 -9.00 8.52 -8.87
C TYR A 76 -10.08 8.99 -9.84
N GLU A 77 -9.90 10.21 -10.37
CA GLU A 77 -10.70 10.67 -11.50
C GLU A 77 -10.24 10.00 -12.81
N GLU A 78 -11.12 9.99 -13.81
CA GLU A 78 -10.81 9.38 -15.12
C GLU A 78 -9.59 10.03 -15.77
N SER A 79 -9.48 11.37 -15.66
CA SER A 79 -8.34 12.15 -16.14
C SER A 79 -7.01 11.75 -15.47
N ASP A 80 -7.04 11.45 -14.19
CA ASP A 80 -5.83 11.03 -13.46
C ASP A 80 -5.38 9.64 -13.93
N ILE A 81 -6.33 8.73 -14.09
CA ILE A 81 -6.04 7.40 -14.64
C ILE A 81 -5.49 7.49 -16.07
N PHE A 82 -6.07 8.36 -16.90
CA PHE A 82 -5.55 8.61 -18.23
C PHE A 82 -4.07 9.05 -18.18
N ASN A 83 -3.74 10.03 -17.33
CA ASN A 83 -2.38 10.50 -17.15
C ASN A 83 -1.43 9.39 -16.65
N ILE A 84 -1.90 8.54 -15.74
CA ILE A 84 -1.15 7.36 -15.27
C ILE A 84 -0.85 6.40 -16.42
N ILE A 85 -1.82 6.11 -17.28
CA ILE A 85 -1.63 5.24 -18.46
C ILE A 85 -0.64 5.86 -19.45
N LYS A 86 -0.76 7.16 -19.75
CA LYS A 86 0.19 7.88 -20.62
C LYS A 86 1.61 7.82 -20.05
N ARG A 87 1.79 7.97 -18.73
CA ARG A 87 3.08 7.80 -18.07
C ARG A 87 3.58 6.36 -18.18
N THR A 88 2.71 5.39 -17.92
CA THR A 88 3.05 3.96 -18.00
C THR A 88 3.50 3.57 -19.40
N SER A 89 2.81 4.06 -20.43
CA SER A 89 3.16 3.84 -21.84
C SER A 89 4.58 4.33 -22.16
N ARG A 90 4.97 5.50 -21.63
CA ARG A 90 6.35 6.03 -21.80
C ARG A 90 7.39 5.13 -21.10
N VAL A 91 7.10 4.64 -19.89
CA VAL A 91 8.01 3.76 -19.13
C VAL A 91 8.22 2.43 -19.85
N PHE A 92 7.20 1.93 -20.54
CA PHE A 92 7.29 0.69 -21.33
C PHE A 92 7.72 0.91 -22.78
N GLU A 93 8.04 2.15 -23.15
CA GLU A 93 8.46 2.54 -24.52
C GLU A 93 7.49 2.07 -25.61
N LEU A 94 6.20 1.96 -25.27
CA LEU A 94 5.14 1.56 -26.17
C LEU A 94 4.11 2.70 -26.25
N PRO A 95 4.12 3.50 -27.34
CA PRO A 95 3.17 4.58 -27.53
C PRO A 95 1.72 4.10 -27.49
N ILE A 96 0.86 4.89 -26.90
CA ILE A 96 -0.58 4.64 -26.84
C ILE A 96 -1.35 5.86 -27.36
N ASN A 97 -2.35 5.63 -28.20
CA ASN A 97 -3.26 6.66 -28.67
C ASN A 97 -4.15 7.17 -27.52
N ASP A 98 -4.61 8.39 -27.61
CA ASP A 98 -5.42 9.01 -26.56
C ASP A 98 -6.76 8.29 -26.37
N ASP A 99 -7.41 7.88 -27.45
CA ASP A 99 -8.67 7.13 -27.40
C ASP A 99 -8.48 5.79 -26.66
N ALA A 100 -7.40 5.06 -26.94
CA ALA A 100 -7.08 3.80 -26.26
C ALA A 100 -6.76 4.03 -24.77
N ALA A 101 -6.04 5.09 -24.45
CA ALA A 101 -5.73 5.45 -23.08
C ALA A 101 -6.99 5.83 -22.28
N LEU A 102 -7.92 6.58 -22.89
CA LEU A 102 -9.22 6.91 -22.31
C LEU A 102 -10.07 5.66 -22.08
N GLU A 103 -10.09 4.75 -23.05
CA GLU A 103 -10.85 3.52 -22.90
C GLU A 103 -10.32 2.63 -21.76
N ILE A 104 -9.00 2.54 -21.59
CA ILE A 104 -8.40 1.88 -20.43
C ILE A 104 -8.80 2.59 -19.14
N ALA A 105 -8.78 3.93 -19.11
CA ALA A 105 -9.13 4.71 -17.94
C ALA A 105 -10.59 4.42 -17.52
N ARG A 106 -11.54 4.44 -18.44
CA ARG A 106 -12.95 4.14 -18.18
C ARG A 106 -13.17 2.74 -17.64
N ARG A 107 -12.47 1.75 -18.18
CA ARG A 107 -12.59 0.34 -17.77
C ARG A 107 -11.81 0.00 -16.49
N SER A 108 -11.01 0.92 -15.98
CA SER A 108 -10.14 0.70 -14.81
C SER A 108 -10.86 0.79 -13.46
N ARG A 109 -12.15 1.13 -13.45
CA ARG A 109 -12.92 1.37 -12.23
C ARG A 109 -12.25 2.40 -11.30
N ARG A 110 -11.65 3.44 -11.87
CA ARG A 110 -10.98 4.52 -11.15
C ARG A 110 -9.82 4.03 -10.26
N THR A 111 -9.19 2.91 -10.63
CA THR A 111 -8.14 2.25 -9.84
C THR A 111 -6.86 2.08 -10.65
N PRO A 112 -5.74 2.73 -10.27
CA PRO A 112 -4.47 2.65 -10.99
C PRO A 112 -3.95 1.22 -11.16
N ARG A 113 -4.14 0.35 -10.15
CA ARG A 113 -3.74 -1.06 -10.22
C ARG A 113 -4.44 -1.80 -11.36
N ILE A 114 -5.75 -1.57 -11.52
CA ILE A 114 -6.54 -2.19 -12.60
C ILE A 114 -6.11 -1.60 -13.94
N ALA A 115 -5.96 -0.28 -14.04
CA ALA A 115 -5.51 0.40 -15.25
C ALA A 115 -4.16 -0.14 -15.75
N ASN A 116 -3.16 -0.24 -14.86
CA ASN A 116 -1.86 -0.78 -15.19
C ASN A 116 -1.91 -2.27 -15.57
N ARG A 117 -2.80 -3.05 -14.97
CA ARG A 117 -3.01 -4.45 -15.35
C ARG A 117 -3.60 -4.58 -16.75
N LEU A 118 -4.61 -3.76 -17.08
CA LEU A 118 -5.20 -3.70 -18.42
C LEU A 118 -4.16 -3.28 -19.45
N PHE A 119 -3.41 -2.20 -19.19
CA PHE A 119 -2.35 -1.74 -20.08
C PHE A 119 -1.32 -2.86 -20.39
N ARG A 120 -0.84 -3.56 -19.36
CA ARG A 120 0.12 -4.67 -19.55
C ARG A 120 -0.45 -5.77 -20.44
N ARG A 121 -1.72 -6.13 -20.27
CA ARG A 121 -2.37 -7.12 -21.12
C ARG A 121 -2.50 -6.67 -22.57
N ILE A 122 -2.91 -5.42 -22.78
CA ILE A 122 -3.02 -4.86 -24.13
C ILE A 122 -1.63 -4.77 -24.77
N ARG A 123 -0.60 -4.38 -24.03
CA ARG A 123 0.79 -4.41 -24.49
C ARG A 123 1.20 -5.82 -24.95
N ASP A 124 0.91 -6.84 -24.17
CA ASP A 124 1.29 -8.22 -24.51
C ASP A 124 0.64 -8.66 -25.83
N PHE A 125 -0.65 -8.30 -26.04
CA PHE A 125 -1.34 -8.54 -27.31
C PHE A 125 -0.77 -7.70 -28.46
N ALA A 126 -0.47 -6.42 -28.24
CA ALA A 126 0.13 -5.57 -29.27
C ALA A 126 1.51 -6.10 -29.70
N THR A 127 2.33 -6.54 -28.75
CA THR A 127 3.63 -7.15 -29.04
C THR A 127 3.47 -8.43 -29.84
N PHE A 128 2.55 -9.32 -29.46
CA PHE A 128 2.27 -10.54 -30.20
C PHE A 128 1.79 -10.24 -31.63
N ALA A 129 0.95 -9.24 -31.80
CA ALA A 129 0.46 -8.80 -33.11
C ALA A 129 1.48 -7.94 -33.89
N SER A 130 2.72 -7.80 -33.41
CA SER A 130 3.79 -6.97 -34.00
C SER A 130 3.38 -5.51 -34.21
N LYS A 131 2.45 -4.99 -33.39
CA LYS A 131 2.04 -3.59 -33.40
C LYS A 131 3.02 -2.75 -32.57
N ARG A 132 3.39 -1.58 -33.10
CA ARG A 132 4.28 -0.62 -32.44
C ARG A 132 3.55 0.45 -31.64
N VAL A 133 2.24 0.48 -31.73
CA VAL A 133 1.36 1.47 -31.07
C VAL A 133 0.08 0.74 -30.62
N ILE A 134 -0.42 1.12 -29.45
CA ILE A 134 -1.73 0.72 -28.93
C ILE A 134 -2.77 1.77 -29.25
#